data_4e02c8541db1c8c25fd1f95ca5b2448c
#
_entry.id   4e02c8541db1c8c25fd1f95ca5b2448c
#
_cell.length_a   1.000
_cell.length_b   1.000
_cell.length_c   1.000
_cell.angle_alpha   90.00
_cell.angle_beta   90.00
_cell.angle_gamma   90.00
#
_symmetry.space_group_name_H-M   'P 1'
#
loop_
_entity.id
_entity.type
_entity.pdbx_description
1 polymer ?
#
loop_
_entity_poly.entity_id
_entity_poly.type
_entity_poly.pdbx_seq_one_letter_code
_entity_poly.pdbx_strand_id
1 'polypeptide(L)'
;MSLMDTNARSHGDDTKNAVPISSPEPQTASGENQEGTTSDMKRRFPPRKAAVPAKKKPYLWRILRWWLALAAVLAVAATVVLGFYLWQAGSGQEISGVSTQVKVSGQLGEQPVVEFQGRMPITLPNSRVAIRGFGPQIRENQDVRVMVSVFEGDTGKLVSKGGKPQLFVGKANASNLPRGLLTEIVGRNEGSRLIVHRPATASDGKTAMEVDVIDVLPTAVYQSQLQIPEAAGVSFTFPQGLPQFESATETKPQEAATFVLVPGKGEQLDPRKKILAQYGVWELDSGKKRVYTWGNLGPQNIVGESTFQSLSQQLTALRANSRILAIIPADQATGDSALVVVMDVLACAK
;
A
#
# COMPACT_ATOMS: atom_id res chain seq x y z
N MET A 1 -47.64 -37.34 4.93
CA MET A 1 -48.67 -36.45 5.48
C MET A 1 -48.31 -35.08 5.01
N SER A 2 -48.71 -34.76 3.82
CA SER A 2 -49.96 -34.11 3.36
C SER A 2 -50.00 -32.68 3.81
N LEU A 3 -49.82 -31.86 2.86
CA LEU A 3 -50.71 -31.03 2.01
C LEU A 3 -50.93 -29.66 2.61
N MET A 4 -50.89 -28.64 1.98
CA MET A 4 -51.49 -27.92 0.88
C MET A 4 -51.22 -26.43 1.11
N ASP A 5 -50.77 -25.72 0.17
CA ASP A 5 -51.49 -24.95 -0.91
C ASP A 5 -52.28 -23.74 -0.38
N THR A 6 -52.02 -22.61 -0.92
CA THR A 6 -52.79 -21.88 -1.95
C THR A 6 -52.44 -20.39 -1.93
N ASN A 7 -51.97 -19.84 -3.06
CA ASN A 7 -52.71 -18.96 -3.99
C ASN A 7 -53.07 -17.57 -3.40
N ALA A 8 -53.00 -16.47 -4.08
CA ALA A 8 -53.03 -16.06 -5.45
C ALA A 8 -53.05 -14.50 -5.52
N ARG A 9 -52.56 -14.00 -6.65
CA ARG A 9 -53.09 -12.83 -7.44
C ARG A 9 -53.44 -11.53 -6.71
N SER A 10 -53.08 -10.36 -7.26
CA SER A 10 -53.37 -9.79 -8.56
C SER A 10 -52.81 -8.37 -8.65
N HIS A 11 -52.31 -8.01 -9.80
CA HIS A 11 -52.77 -7.00 -10.75
C HIS A 11 -52.70 -5.52 -10.35
N GLY A 12 -52.15 -4.77 -11.32
CA GLY A 12 -52.34 -3.34 -11.58
C GLY A 12 -50.99 -2.68 -11.84
N ASP A 13 -50.48 -2.60 -13.04
CA ASP A 13 -50.75 -1.84 -14.28
C ASP A 13 -50.89 -0.34 -13.96
N ASP A 14 -49.98 0.43 -14.49
CA ASP A 14 -50.17 1.52 -15.40
C ASP A 14 -49.02 2.52 -15.48
N THR A 15 -48.50 2.57 -16.69
CA THR A 15 -48.22 3.69 -17.58
C THR A 15 -47.21 4.77 -17.29
N LYS A 16 -46.24 4.78 -18.22
CA LYS A 16 -45.81 5.91 -19.06
C LYS A 16 -45.32 7.20 -18.39
N ASN A 17 -44.05 7.51 -18.58
CA ASN A 17 -43.71 8.63 -19.47
C ASN A 17 -42.21 8.71 -19.71
N ALA A 18 -41.82 8.42 -20.93
CA ALA A 18 -40.53 8.79 -21.49
C ALA A 18 -40.67 10.20 -22.08
N VAL A 19 -39.69 11.06 -21.84
CA VAL A 19 -39.47 12.29 -22.61
C VAL A 19 -37.98 12.34 -22.95
N PRO A 20 -37.63 12.44 -24.24
CA PRO A 20 -36.25 12.59 -24.65
C PRO A 20 -35.85 14.06 -24.69
N ILE A 21 -34.66 14.39 -24.24
CA ILE A 21 -34.09 15.72 -24.43
C ILE A 21 -33.10 15.65 -25.56
N SER A 22 -33.42 16.37 -26.62
CA SER A 22 -32.64 16.62 -27.83
C SER A 22 -31.53 17.62 -27.59
N SER A 23 -30.39 17.32 -28.18
CA SER A 23 -29.29 18.25 -28.46
C SER A 23 -29.70 19.30 -29.51
N PRO A 24 -29.12 20.47 -29.52
CA PRO A 24 -29.05 21.25 -30.74
C PRO A 24 -27.63 21.36 -31.30
N GLU A 25 -27.55 21.09 -32.58
CA GLU A 25 -26.44 21.26 -33.49
C GLU A 25 -26.41 22.71 -34.07
N PRO A 26 -25.31 23.14 -34.67
CA PRO A 26 -25.06 24.55 -34.98
C PRO A 26 -25.58 24.94 -36.37
N GLN A 27 -26.07 26.16 -36.51
CA GLN A 27 -26.45 26.71 -37.79
C GLN A 27 -25.40 27.70 -38.29
N THR A 28 -24.84 27.36 -39.44
CA THR A 28 -24.26 28.23 -40.43
C THR A 28 -25.36 28.96 -41.21
N ALA A 29 -25.20 30.24 -41.48
CA ALA A 29 -25.90 30.90 -42.55
C ALA A 29 -25.03 31.98 -43.20
N SER A 30 -24.83 31.77 -44.47
CA SER A 30 -24.28 32.67 -45.48
C SER A 30 -25.33 33.66 -45.98
N GLY A 31 -24.87 34.66 -46.66
CA GLY A 31 -25.64 35.42 -47.67
C GLY A 31 -25.73 36.89 -47.28
N GLU A 32 -25.57 37.84 -48.03
CA GLU A 32 -25.39 38.10 -49.46
C GLU A 32 -25.49 39.59 -49.66
N ASN A 33 -24.76 40.08 -50.60
CA ASN A 33 -24.71 41.40 -51.24
C ASN A 33 -25.98 42.26 -51.22
N GLN A 34 -25.79 43.56 -51.12
CA GLN A 34 -26.31 44.47 -52.15
C GLN A 34 -25.61 45.82 -52.20
N GLU A 35 -25.32 46.18 -53.43
CA GLU A 35 -24.83 47.50 -53.92
C GLU A 35 -25.88 48.58 -53.73
N GLY A 36 -25.42 49.80 -53.74
CA GLY A 36 -26.30 50.95 -54.01
C GLY A 36 -25.78 52.33 -53.68
N THR A 37 -25.01 52.91 -54.62
CA THR A 37 -25.19 54.24 -55.21
C THR A 37 -24.98 55.52 -54.36
N THR A 38 -23.91 56.20 -54.73
CA THR A 38 -23.70 57.65 -54.92
C THR A 38 -24.52 58.69 -54.16
N SER A 39 -23.83 59.59 -53.48
CA SER A 39 -23.84 61.02 -53.78
C SER A 39 -22.83 61.84 -52.96
N ASP A 40 -22.19 62.62 -53.69
CA ASP A 40 -21.31 63.79 -53.49
C ASP A 40 -21.71 64.71 -52.31
N MET A 41 -20.77 65.02 -51.40
CA MET A 41 -20.74 66.33 -50.77
C MET A 41 -19.38 66.63 -50.16
N LYS A 42 -18.68 67.59 -50.78
CA LYS A 42 -17.49 68.29 -50.31
C LYS A 42 -17.64 68.75 -48.86
N ARG A 43 -16.77 68.36 -47.95
CA ARG A 43 -16.41 69.23 -46.81
C ARG A 43 -14.94 69.04 -46.37
N ARG A 44 -14.24 70.15 -46.53
CA ARG A 44 -13.07 70.70 -45.88
C ARG A 44 -12.35 69.86 -44.83
N PHE A 45 -11.08 69.60 -45.08
CA PHE A 45 -10.08 69.10 -44.13
C PHE A 45 -9.64 70.18 -43.14
N PRO A 46 -9.58 69.95 -41.86
CA PRO A 46 -8.79 70.71 -40.92
C PRO A 46 -7.31 70.23 -40.88
N PRO A 47 -6.36 71.03 -40.43
CA PRO A 47 -4.95 70.79 -40.63
C PRO A 47 -4.39 69.64 -39.74
N ARG A 48 -3.50 68.84 -40.34
CA ARG A 48 -2.70 67.81 -39.67
C ARG A 48 -1.96 68.37 -38.49
N LYS A 49 -2.21 67.93 -37.28
CA LYS A 49 -1.32 68.06 -36.13
C LYS A 49 -0.15 67.11 -36.32
N ALA A 50 1.06 67.66 -36.21
CA ALA A 50 2.29 66.90 -36.31
C ALA A 50 2.33 65.72 -35.25
N ALA A 51 2.66 64.51 -35.71
CA ALA A 51 2.86 63.35 -34.87
C ALA A 51 4.13 63.56 -33.99
N VAL A 52 3.94 63.51 -32.70
CA VAL A 52 5.02 63.47 -31.72
C VAL A 52 5.70 62.10 -31.84
N PRO A 53 7.04 61.98 -31.98
CA PRO A 53 7.72 60.71 -32.07
C PRO A 53 7.60 59.97 -30.76
N ALA A 54 7.02 58.75 -30.79
CA ALA A 54 6.97 57.84 -29.65
C ALA A 54 8.39 57.50 -29.22
N LYS A 55 8.77 57.86 -27.99
CA LYS A 55 10.03 57.45 -27.35
C LYS A 55 10.08 55.96 -27.29
N LYS A 56 10.97 55.33 -28.06
CA LYS A 56 11.30 53.89 -27.95
C LYS A 56 11.85 53.65 -26.55
N LYS A 57 11.13 52.82 -25.74
CA LYS A 57 11.63 52.41 -24.43
C LYS A 57 12.92 51.60 -24.61
N PRO A 58 13.99 51.90 -23.83
CA PRO A 58 15.30 51.30 -24.04
C PRO A 58 15.21 49.77 -23.86
N TYR A 59 15.87 49.03 -24.73
CA TYR A 59 15.99 47.57 -24.78
C TYR A 59 16.42 46.96 -23.42
N LEU A 60 17.20 47.70 -22.63
CA LEU A 60 17.62 47.38 -21.27
C LEU A 60 16.45 47.05 -20.31
N TRP A 61 15.27 47.68 -20.48
CA TRP A 61 14.13 47.47 -19.60
C TRP A 61 13.41 46.12 -19.87
N ARG A 62 13.54 45.59 -21.08
CA ARG A 62 13.03 44.24 -21.43
C ARG A 62 13.95 43.17 -20.85
N ILE A 63 15.27 43.36 -20.90
CA ILE A 63 16.25 42.44 -20.31
C ILE A 63 16.10 42.42 -18.79
N LEU A 64 15.94 43.58 -18.14
CA LEU A 64 15.73 43.67 -16.70
C LEU A 64 14.48 42.93 -16.23
N ARG A 65 13.38 42.99 -17.01
CA ARG A 65 12.16 42.20 -16.69
C ARG A 65 12.36 40.70 -16.78
N TRP A 66 13.15 40.24 -17.75
CA TRP A 66 13.49 38.83 -17.87
C TRP A 66 14.38 38.34 -16.71
N TRP A 67 15.33 39.14 -16.28
CA TRP A 67 16.18 38.87 -15.11
C TRP A 67 15.38 38.88 -13.82
N LEU A 68 14.41 39.74 -13.64
CA LEU A 68 13.52 39.76 -12.50
C LEU A 68 12.56 38.54 -12.49
N ALA A 69 12.06 38.12 -13.65
CA ALA A 69 11.25 36.91 -13.77
C ALA A 69 12.08 35.65 -13.44
N LEU A 70 13.31 35.56 -13.94
CA LEU A 70 14.23 34.48 -13.63
C LEU A 70 14.58 34.41 -12.14
N ALA A 71 14.85 35.58 -11.52
CA ALA A 71 15.12 35.68 -10.09
C ALA A 71 13.90 35.24 -9.24
N ALA A 72 12.68 35.60 -9.66
CA ALA A 72 11.45 35.17 -8.99
C ALA A 72 11.24 33.64 -9.08
N VAL A 73 11.51 33.03 -10.24
CA VAL A 73 11.42 31.56 -10.42
C VAL A 73 12.47 30.86 -9.55
N LEU A 74 13.70 31.37 -9.51
CA LEU A 74 14.74 30.80 -8.65
C LEU A 74 14.42 30.96 -7.15
N ALA A 75 13.81 32.08 -6.75
CA ALA A 75 13.38 32.30 -5.37
C ALA A 75 12.25 31.30 -4.98
N VAL A 76 11.28 31.08 -5.87
CA VAL A 76 10.23 30.05 -5.64
C VAL A 76 10.82 28.65 -5.60
N ALA A 77 11.74 28.30 -6.50
CA ALA A 77 12.42 27.01 -6.47
C ALA A 77 13.24 26.82 -5.17
N ALA A 78 13.94 27.87 -4.72
CA ALA A 78 14.68 27.84 -3.46
C ALA A 78 13.75 27.67 -2.24
N THR A 79 12.59 28.33 -2.22
CA THR A 79 11.60 28.16 -1.13
C THR A 79 10.98 26.77 -1.12
N VAL A 80 10.72 26.15 -2.30
CA VAL A 80 10.23 24.78 -2.40
C VAL A 80 11.28 23.78 -1.93
N VAL A 81 12.55 23.96 -2.35
CA VAL A 81 13.65 23.10 -1.92
C VAL A 81 13.90 23.27 -0.42
N LEU A 82 13.90 24.49 0.10
CA LEU A 82 14.06 24.76 1.53
C LEU A 82 12.85 24.20 2.31
N GLY A 83 11.64 24.35 1.81
CA GLY A 83 10.43 23.77 2.40
C GLY A 83 10.49 22.24 2.42
N PHE A 84 11.00 21.61 1.37
CA PHE A 84 11.22 20.17 1.31
C PHE A 84 12.31 19.73 2.29
N TYR A 85 13.44 20.46 2.38
CA TYR A 85 14.50 20.20 3.37
C TYR A 85 14.01 20.40 4.79
N LEU A 86 13.23 21.46 5.07
CA LEU A 86 12.66 21.69 6.40
C LEU A 86 11.56 20.67 6.73
N TRP A 87 10.78 20.22 5.75
CA TRP A 87 9.81 19.13 5.93
C TRP A 87 10.51 17.79 6.20
N GLN A 88 11.61 17.50 5.49
CA GLN A 88 12.43 16.32 5.70
C GLN A 88 13.22 16.39 7.03
N ALA A 89 13.67 17.57 7.43
CA ALA A 89 14.30 17.82 8.74
C ALA A 89 13.26 17.87 9.89
N GLY A 90 12.05 18.37 9.62
CA GLY A 90 10.96 18.48 10.60
C GLY A 90 10.17 17.17 10.83
N SER A 91 10.33 16.16 9.95
CA SER A 91 9.79 14.81 10.19
C SER A 91 10.57 14.03 11.27
N GLY A 92 11.63 14.63 11.80
CA GLY A 92 12.42 14.15 12.92
C GLY A 92 12.31 15.05 14.15
N GLN A 93 11.13 15.56 14.51
CA GLN A 93 10.96 16.22 15.79
C GLN A 93 11.05 15.17 16.90
N GLU A 94 12.28 14.95 17.37
CA GLU A 94 12.57 14.31 18.65
C GLU A 94 11.83 15.11 19.74
N ILE A 95 10.78 14.50 20.27
CA ILE A 95 10.22 14.96 21.54
C ILE A 95 11.33 14.73 22.57
N SER A 96 12.01 15.80 22.98
CA SER A 96 13.05 15.81 24.00
C SER A 96 12.50 15.22 25.30
N GLY A 97 12.81 13.96 25.56
CA GLY A 97 12.50 13.29 26.79
C GLY A 97 12.91 11.81 26.72
N VAL A 98 14.08 11.46 27.22
CA VAL A 98 14.58 10.08 27.45
C VAL A 98 14.90 9.24 26.19
N SER A 99 14.49 9.63 25.00
CA SER A 99 14.64 8.87 23.75
C SER A 99 16.06 8.86 23.15
N THR A 100 16.95 9.72 23.59
CA THR A 100 18.31 9.84 23.03
C THR A 100 19.27 8.74 23.49
N GLN A 101 18.88 7.93 24.46
CA GLN A 101 19.74 6.88 25.01
C GLN A 101 19.62 5.53 24.30
N VAL A 102 18.62 5.33 23.47
CA VAL A 102 18.39 4.05 22.79
C VAL A 102 18.30 4.26 21.28
N LYS A 103 19.29 3.70 20.57
CA LYS A 103 19.31 3.63 19.11
C LYS A 103 18.98 2.22 18.67
N VAL A 104 18.02 2.08 17.78
CA VAL A 104 17.58 0.79 17.23
C VAL A 104 17.82 0.77 15.73
N SER A 105 18.48 -0.27 15.24
CA SER A 105 18.79 -0.50 13.83
C SER A 105 18.41 -1.92 13.41
N GLY A 106 18.55 -2.23 12.12
CA GLY A 106 18.17 -3.50 11.51
C GLY A 106 16.89 -3.42 10.70
N GLN A 107 16.65 -4.42 9.88
CA GLN A 107 15.47 -4.48 9.01
C GLN A 107 14.21 -4.84 9.81
N LEU A 108 13.06 -4.38 9.32
CA LEU A 108 11.76 -4.79 9.88
C LEU A 108 11.56 -6.29 9.73
N GLY A 109 11.11 -6.94 10.80
CA GLY A 109 10.88 -8.38 10.81
C GLY A 109 12.12 -9.23 11.06
N GLU A 110 13.27 -8.61 11.28
CA GLU A 110 14.50 -9.27 11.75
C GLU A 110 14.79 -8.87 13.19
N GLN A 111 15.69 -9.63 13.84
CA GLN A 111 16.12 -9.27 15.17
C GLN A 111 16.82 -7.92 15.13
N PRO A 112 16.30 -6.89 15.80
CA PRO A 112 16.91 -5.57 15.80
C PRO A 112 18.20 -5.56 16.61
N VAL A 113 19.09 -4.64 16.26
CA VAL A 113 20.26 -4.28 17.07
C VAL A 113 19.91 -3.04 17.86
N VAL A 114 20.09 -3.11 19.18
CA VAL A 114 19.80 -2.01 20.11
C VAL A 114 21.11 -1.56 20.77
N GLU A 115 21.43 -0.30 20.59
CA GLU A 115 22.59 0.37 21.23
C GLU A 115 22.09 1.24 22.37
N PHE A 116 22.66 1.05 23.56
CA PHE A 116 22.35 1.82 24.76
C PHE A 116 23.48 2.78 25.06
N GLN A 117 23.14 4.02 25.38
CA GLN A 117 24.10 5.04 25.86
C GLN A 117 24.00 5.17 27.37
N GLY A 118 24.64 4.24 28.11
CA GLY A 118 24.61 4.20 29.57
C GLY A 118 23.37 3.47 30.12
N ARG A 119 23.21 3.55 31.44
CA ARG A 119 22.12 2.91 32.18
C ARG A 119 20.84 3.74 32.02
N MET A 120 19.73 3.08 31.72
CA MET A 120 18.45 3.77 31.60
C MET A 120 17.86 4.11 32.99
N PRO A 121 17.50 5.38 33.24
CA PRO A 121 16.76 5.72 34.45
C PRO A 121 15.36 5.11 34.41
N ILE A 122 14.86 4.70 35.59
CA ILE A 122 13.47 4.22 35.71
C ILE A 122 12.54 5.41 35.50
N THR A 123 11.72 5.32 34.46
CA THR A 123 10.75 6.38 34.05
C THR A 123 9.38 5.78 33.85
N LEU A 124 8.37 6.64 33.68
CA LEU A 124 7.04 6.22 33.25
C LEU A 124 7.11 5.57 31.85
N PRO A 125 6.19 4.64 31.54
CA PRO A 125 6.10 4.05 30.21
C PRO A 125 6.01 5.12 29.14
N ASN A 126 6.78 4.96 28.07
CA ASN A 126 6.81 5.86 26.94
C ASN A 126 6.97 5.06 25.65
N SER A 127 6.31 5.51 24.58
CA SER A 127 6.33 4.87 23.28
C SER A 127 6.62 5.90 22.20
N ARG A 128 7.47 5.53 21.22
CA ARG A 128 7.75 6.35 20.05
C ARG A 128 7.75 5.52 18.78
N VAL A 129 7.40 6.16 17.66
CA VAL A 129 7.51 5.58 16.32
C VAL A 129 8.93 5.82 15.80
N ALA A 130 9.72 4.75 15.67
CA ALA A 130 11.07 4.80 15.10
C ALA A 130 11.05 4.71 13.58
N ILE A 131 10.14 3.91 13.02
CA ILE A 131 9.89 3.80 11.58
C ILE A 131 8.40 3.98 11.37
N ARG A 132 8.01 4.91 10.52
CA ARG A 132 6.61 5.08 10.11
C ARG A 132 6.32 4.15 8.92
N GLY A 133 5.36 3.27 9.07
CA GLY A 133 4.86 2.42 7.99
C GLY A 133 3.94 3.16 7.03
N PHE A 134 3.81 2.61 5.84
CA PHE A 134 2.95 3.13 4.76
C PHE A 134 1.85 2.14 4.35
N GLY A 135 1.79 0.97 4.99
CA GLY A 135 0.72 -0.01 4.78
C GLY A 135 -0.61 0.43 5.40
N PRO A 136 -1.65 -0.41 5.32
CA PRO A 136 -2.93 -0.16 5.96
C PRO A 136 -2.80 0.12 7.45
N GLN A 137 -3.68 0.98 7.97
CA GLN A 137 -3.77 1.26 9.39
C GLN A 137 -4.42 0.09 10.12
N ILE A 138 -3.81 -0.36 11.21
CA ILE A 138 -4.35 -1.43 12.06
C ILE A 138 -5.59 -0.94 12.78
N ARG A 139 -6.68 -1.68 12.64
CA ARG A 139 -7.93 -1.50 13.37
C ARG A 139 -8.20 -2.74 14.22
N GLU A 140 -9.06 -2.60 15.22
CA GLU A 140 -9.49 -3.74 16.02
C GLU A 140 -10.08 -4.86 15.15
N ASN A 141 -9.79 -6.11 15.51
CA ASN A 141 -10.21 -7.33 14.81
C ASN A 141 -9.71 -7.51 13.38
N GLN A 142 -8.83 -6.65 12.89
CA GLN A 142 -8.10 -6.90 11.64
C GLN A 142 -6.99 -7.93 11.83
N ASP A 143 -6.60 -8.57 10.72
CA ASP A 143 -5.42 -9.42 10.71
C ASP A 143 -4.19 -8.60 10.99
N VAL A 144 -3.30 -9.12 11.84
CA VAL A 144 -2.04 -8.49 12.19
C VAL A 144 -0.92 -9.51 12.23
N ARG A 145 0.27 -9.02 11.98
CA ARG A 145 1.53 -9.74 12.10
C ARG A 145 2.51 -8.81 12.80
N VAL A 146 2.88 -9.16 14.03
CA VAL A 146 3.69 -8.28 14.88
C VAL A 146 4.85 -9.06 15.44
N MET A 147 6.06 -8.52 15.31
CA MET A 147 7.25 -9.08 15.93
C MET A 147 7.68 -8.19 17.09
N VAL A 148 7.90 -8.82 18.25
CA VAL A 148 8.31 -8.14 19.46
C VAL A 148 9.66 -8.68 19.93
N SER A 149 10.60 -7.76 20.15
CA SER A 149 11.92 -8.03 20.73
C SER A 149 12.05 -7.22 22.00
N VAL A 150 12.20 -7.89 23.15
CA VAL A 150 12.31 -7.26 24.48
C VAL A 150 13.77 -7.25 24.91
N PHE A 151 14.28 -6.09 25.25
CA PHE A 151 15.65 -5.88 25.71
C PHE A 151 15.65 -5.34 27.14
N GLU A 152 16.59 -5.81 27.94
CA GLU A 152 16.87 -5.25 29.26
C GLU A 152 17.59 -3.91 29.10
N GLY A 153 17.05 -2.84 29.71
CA GLY A 153 17.56 -1.48 29.54
C GLY A 153 18.91 -1.19 30.14
N ASP A 154 19.36 -2.02 31.08
CA ASP A 154 20.67 -1.87 31.74
C ASP A 154 21.80 -2.57 30.99
N THR A 155 21.53 -3.70 30.37
CA THR A 155 22.53 -4.56 29.73
C THR A 155 22.43 -4.61 28.21
N GLY A 156 21.28 -4.20 27.62
CA GLY A 156 21.02 -4.35 26.19
C GLY A 156 20.80 -5.79 25.77
N LYS A 157 20.67 -6.72 26.70
CA LYS A 157 20.47 -8.13 26.41
C LYS A 157 19.03 -8.39 25.96
N LEU A 158 18.86 -9.18 24.90
CA LEU A 158 17.56 -9.66 24.48
C LEU A 158 17.01 -10.65 25.53
N VAL A 159 15.89 -10.28 26.16
CA VAL A 159 15.23 -11.07 27.22
C VAL A 159 13.90 -11.67 26.79
N SER A 160 13.52 -11.51 25.52
CA SER A 160 12.37 -12.21 24.93
C SER A 160 12.46 -13.72 25.18
N LYS A 161 11.31 -14.38 25.32
CA LYS A 161 11.23 -15.82 25.59
C LYS A 161 12.06 -16.63 24.57
N GLY A 162 12.97 -17.46 25.11
CA GLY A 162 13.89 -18.26 24.27
C GLY A 162 15.02 -17.47 23.62
N GLY A 163 15.30 -16.21 24.04
CA GLY A 163 16.36 -15.39 23.48
C GLY A 163 16.19 -15.04 22.01
N LYS A 164 14.95 -14.99 21.52
CA LYS A 164 14.59 -14.68 20.13
C LYS A 164 13.40 -13.73 20.07
N PRO A 165 13.27 -12.91 19.01
CA PRO A 165 12.05 -12.16 18.76
C PRO A 165 10.81 -13.07 18.74
N GLN A 166 9.71 -12.59 19.26
CA GLN A 166 8.43 -13.29 19.27
C GLN A 166 7.53 -12.79 18.14
N LEU A 167 7.06 -13.69 17.30
CA LEU A 167 6.11 -13.37 16.23
C LEU A 167 4.69 -13.70 16.68
N PHE A 168 3.82 -12.69 16.67
CA PHE A 168 2.39 -12.81 16.88
C PHE A 168 1.68 -12.69 15.53
N VAL A 169 0.78 -13.63 15.25
CA VAL A 169 -0.06 -13.64 14.04
C VAL A 169 -1.49 -13.95 14.46
N GLY A 170 -2.43 -13.15 14.04
CA GLY A 170 -3.84 -13.32 14.37
C GLY A 170 -4.64 -12.05 14.20
N LYS A 171 -5.72 -11.92 14.94
CA LYS A 171 -6.56 -10.71 14.93
C LYS A 171 -6.06 -9.70 15.99
N ALA A 172 -6.18 -8.40 15.68
CA ALA A 172 -5.86 -7.31 16.60
C ALA A 172 -6.93 -7.21 17.70
N ASN A 173 -6.93 -8.16 18.62
CA ASN A 173 -7.84 -8.18 19.77
C ASN A 173 -7.18 -8.85 20.99
N ALA A 174 -7.83 -8.69 22.15
CA ALA A 174 -7.32 -9.19 23.42
C ALA A 174 -7.27 -10.72 23.55
N SER A 175 -7.94 -11.47 22.66
CA SER A 175 -7.88 -12.93 22.63
C SER A 175 -6.61 -13.45 21.95
N ASN A 176 -6.03 -12.67 21.05
CA ASN A 176 -4.87 -13.09 20.25
C ASN A 176 -3.57 -12.38 20.69
N LEU A 177 -3.69 -11.17 21.26
CA LEU A 177 -2.54 -10.34 21.61
C LEU A 177 -2.56 -9.92 23.08
N PRO A 178 -1.40 -9.80 23.74
CA PRO A 178 -1.32 -9.15 25.03
C PRO A 178 -1.93 -7.74 24.97
N ARG A 179 -2.69 -7.37 26.01
CA ARG A 179 -3.40 -6.07 26.03
C ARG A 179 -2.46 -4.87 25.82
N GLY A 180 -1.28 -4.87 26.41
CA GLY A 180 -0.31 -3.80 26.22
C GLY A 180 0.16 -3.70 24.77
N LEU A 181 0.42 -4.83 24.10
CA LEU A 181 0.78 -4.85 22.69
C LEU A 181 -0.35 -4.34 21.80
N LEU A 182 -1.59 -4.76 22.06
CA LEU A 182 -2.76 -4.30 21.31
C LEU A 182 -2.89 -2.77 21.35
N THR A 183 -2.73 -2.16 22.53
CA THR A 183 -2.82 -0.71 22.72
C THR A 183 -1.75 0.04 21.92
N GLU A 184 -0.54 -0.52 21.80
CA GLU A 184 0.56 0.12 21.07
C GLU A 184 0.36 0.08 19.55
N ILE A 185 -0.24 -0.99 19.01
CA ILE A 185 -0.30 -1.21 17.55
C ILE A 185 -1.60 -0.70 16.91
N VAL A 186 -2.73 -0.66 17.62
CA VAL A 186 -3.98 -0.14 17.06
C VAL A 186 -3.80 1.34 16.70
N GLY A 187 -4.23 1.72 15.49
CA GLY A 187 -4.01 3.04 14.92
C GLY A 187 -2.65 3.24 14.25
N ARG A 188 -1.72 2.27 14.33
CA ARG A 188 -0.45 2.30 13.59
C ARG A 188 -0.62 1.68 12.20
N ASN A 189 0.27 2.05 11.29
CA ASN A 189 0.28 1.47 9.96
C ASN A 189 1.19 0.24 9.91
N GLU A 190 0.84 -0.74 9.10
CA GLU A 190 1.75 -1.83 8.75
C GLU A 190 3.05 -1.27 8.17
N GLY A 191 4.17 -1.92 8.50
CA GLY A 191 5.52 -1.43 8.18
C GLY A 191 6.10 -0.48 9.22
N SER A 192 5.41 -0.23 10.34
CA SER A 192 5.93 0.61 11.44
C SER A 192 6.83 -0.17 12.39
N ARG A 193 7.84 0.53 12.94
CA ARG A 193 8.59 0.09 14.13
C ARG A 193 8.33 1.04 15.27
N LEU A 194 7.93 0.49 16.40
CA LEU A 194 7.74 1.22 17.66
C LEU A 194 8.85 0.84 18.63
N ILE A 195 9.24 1.78 19.47
CA ILE A 195 10.13 1.55 20.60
C ILE A 195 9.35 1.96 21.84
N VAL A 196 9.11 1.00 22.72
CA VAL A 196 8.36 1.19 23.97
C VAL A 196 9.32 1.00 25.13
N HIS A 197 9.40 2.00 25.98
CA HIS A 197 10.13 1.93 27.24
C HIS A 197 9.14 1.69 28.36
N ARG A 198 9.36 0.69 29.19
CA ARG A 198 8.50 0.41 30.33
C ARG A 198 9.27 -0.16 31.51
N PRO A 199 8.88 0.17 32.75
CA PRO A 199 9.42 -0.52 33.92
C PRO A 199 8.88 -1.96 33.92
N ALA A 200 9.75 -2.89 34.26
CA ALA A 200 9.42 -4.31 34.43
C ALA A 200 10.13 -4.85 35.69
N THR A 201 9.55 -5.89 36.27
CA THR A 201 10.17 -6.59 37.39
C THR A 201 11.07 -7.70 36.85
N ALA A 202 12.36 -7.56 37.04
CA ALA A 202 13.34 -8.58 36.67
C ALA A 202 13.19 -9.86 37.55
N SER A 203 13.80 -10.95 37.11
CA SER A 203 13.71 -12.24 37.81
C SER A 203 14.25 -12.22 39.24
N ASP A 204 15.11 -11.24 39.60
CA ASP A 204 15.65 -11.01 40.94
C ASP A 204 14.73 -10.14 41.82
N GLY A 205 13.52 -9.78 41.33
CA GLY A 205 12.54 -8.95 42.02
C GLY A 205 12.82 -7.45 41.97
N LYS A 206 13.90 -7.01 41.31
CA LYS A 206 14.20 -5.58 41.15
C LYS A 206 13.44 -5.01 39.96
N THR A 207 13.09 -3.72 40.06
CA THR A 207 12.54 -2.98 38.92
C THR A 207 13.68 -2.54 38.01
N ALA A 208 13.60 -2.92 36.75
CA ALA A 208 14.48 -2.49 35.66
C ALA A 208 13.66 -1.90 34.51
N MET A 209 14.32 -1.14 33.66
CA MET A 209 13.65 -0.69 32.40
C MET A 209 13.79 -1.79 31.34
N GLU A 210 12.71 -2.05 30.63
CA GLU A 210 12.70 -2.83 29.40
C GLU A 210 12.48 -1.93 28.19
N VAL A 211 13.08 -2.32 27.08
CA VAL A 211 12.89 -1.69 25.77
C VAL A 211 12.27 -2.73 24.86
N ASP A 212 11.01 -2.54 24.52
CA ASP A 212 10.31 -3.37 23.57
C ASP A 212 10.46 -2.74 22.19
N VAL A 213 11.05 -3.46 21.25
CA VAL A 213 11.04 -3.11 19.83
C VAL A 213 9.92 -3.91 19.18
N ILE A 214 8.91 -3.18 18.69
CA ILE A 214 7.69 -3.74 18.11
C ILE A 214 7.66 -3.42 16.63
N ASP A 215 7.76 -4.44 15.78
CA ASP A 215 7.62 -4.33 14.34
C ASP A 215 6.22 -4.75 13.93
N VAL A 216 5.44 -3.81 13.41
CA VAL A 216 4.15 -4.08 12.78
C VAL A 216 4.43 -4.51 11.34
N LEU A 217 4.37 -5.80 11.08
CA LEU A 217 4.75 -6.37 9.79
C LEU A 217 3.58 -6.37 8.81
N PRO A 218 3.85 -6.27 7.49
CA PRO A 218 2.81 -6.40 6.49
C PRO A 218 2.09 -7.75 6.56
N THR A 219 0.77 -7.74 6.42
CA THR A 219 -0.06 -8.95 6.33
C THR A 219 -0.28 -9.38 4.89
N ALA A 220 0.07 -8.55 3.92
CA ALA A 220 0.06 -8.85 2.49
C ALA A 220 1.19 -8.10 1.78
N VAL A 221 1.50 -8.49 0.55
CA VAL A 221 2.42 -7.75 -0.32
C VAL A 221 1.62 -6.67 -1.05
N TYR A 222 1.55 -5.47 -0.47
CA TYR A 222 0.78 -4.36 -1.03
C TYR A 222 1.56 -3.69 -2.17
N GLN A 223 1.14 -3.96 -3.40
CA GLN A 223 1.58 -3.25 -4.58
C GLN A 223 0.40 -3.03 -5.51
N SER A 224 0.10 -1.78 -5.84
CA SER A 224 -1.10 -1.39 -6.59
C SER A 224 -0.94 -1.54 -8.10
N GLN A 225 0.29 -1.52 -8.61
CA GLN A 225 0.57 -1.66 -10.04
C GLN A 225 1.39 -2.93 -10.26
N LEU A 226 0.70 -4.05 -10.36
CA LEU A 226 1.29 -5.34 -10.70
C LEU A 226 0.95 -5.66 -12.15
N GLN A 227 1.97 -6.03 -12.91
CA GLN A 227 1.79 -6.57 -14.25
C GLN A 227 1.87 -8.10 -14.19
N ILE A 228 0.83 -8.75 -14.64
CA ILE A 228 0.84 -10.19 -14.86
C ILE A 228 1.57 -10.41 -16.20
N PRO A 229 2.59 -11.27 -16.27
CA PRO A 229 3.22 -11.62 -17.54
C PRO A 229 2.19 -12.22 -18.50
N GLU A 230 2.21 -11.82 -19.76
CA GLU A 230 1.31 -12.34 -20.81
C GLU A 230 1.41 -13.87 -20.91
N ALA A 231 2.60 -14.40 -20.75
CA ALA A 231 2.86 -15.85 -20.72
C ALA A 231 2.12 -16.62 -19.63
N ALA A 232 1.56 -15.94 -18.62
CA ALA A 232 0.75 -16.59 -17.60
C ALA A 232 -0.66 -16.95 -18.11
N GLY A 233 -1.12 -16.36 -19.23
CA GLY A 233 -2.44 -16.63 -19.80
C GLY A 233 -3.61 -16.33 -18.88
N VAL A 234 -3.43 -15.47 -17.88
CA VAL A 234 -4.46 -15.07 -16.91
C VAL A 234 -4.44 -13.57 -16.68
N SER A 235 -5.58 -13.02 -16.30
CA SER A 235 -5.74 -11.63 -15.93
C SER A 235 -6.21 -11.49 -14.48
N PHE A 236 -5.58 -10.58 -13.76
CA PHE A 236 -5.94 -10.19 -12.40
C PHE A 236 -5.93 -8.68 -12.25
N THR A 237 -6.84 -8.17 -11.44
CA THR A 237 -6.76 -6.83 -10.87
C THR A 237 -6.33 -6.90 -9.40
N PHE A 238 -5.79 -5.79 -8.89
CA PHE A 238 -5.28 -5.73 -7.51
C PHE A 238 -5.84 -4.51 -6.77
N PRO A 239 -7.18 -4.43 -6.56
CA PRO A 239 -7.77 -3.35 -5.79
C PRO A 239 -7.19 -3.36 -4.38
N GLN A 240 -6.65 -2.20 -3.97
CA GLN A 240 -5.95 -2.06 -2.68
C GLN A 240 -4.81 -3.06 -2.48
N GLY A 241 -4.21 -3.55 -3.59
CA GLY A 241 -3.12 -4.53 -3.56
C GLY A 241 -3.56 -5.98 -3.36
N LEU A 242 -4.86 -6.28 -3.30
CA LEU A 242 -5.38 -7.64 -3.12
C LEU A 242 -5.77 -8.27 -4.47
N PRO A 243 -5.45 -9.56 -4.71
CA PRO A 243 -5.70 -10.19 -6.00
C PRO A 243 -7.19 -10.48 -6.22
N GLN A 244 -7.67 -10.13 -7.40
CA GLN A 244 -9.00 -10.44 -7.89
C GLN A 244 -8.86 -11.03 -9.30
N PHE A 245 -9.30 -12.26 -9.47
CA PHE A 245 -9.26 -12.96 -10.76
C PHE A 245 -10.28 -12.36 -11.72
N GLU A 246 -9.88 -12.12 -12.97
CA GLU A 246 -10.72 -11.57 -14.02
C GLU A 246 -11.02 -12.62 -15.10
N SER A 247 -9.97 -13.22 -15.67
CA SER A 247 -10.12 -14.18 -16.77
C SER A 247 -8.88 -15.04 -16.96
N ALA A 248 -9.04 -16.13 -17.71
CA ALA A 248 -7.96 -16.94 -18.25
C ALA A 248 -8.12 -17.12 -19.76
N THR A 249 -7.03 -17.04 -20.51
CA THR A 249 -6.97 -17.35 -21.95
C THR A 249 -6.61 -18.80 -22.19
N GLU A 250 -5.82 -19.40 -21.30
CA GLU A 250 -5.47 -20.83 -21.32
C GLU A 250 -6.11 -21.52 -20.10
N THR A 251 -7.06 -22.39 -20.33
CA THR A 251 -7.81 -23.10 -19.27
C THR A 251 -7.32 -24.53 -19.04
N LYS A 252 -6.46 -25.05 -19.93
CA LYS A 252 -5.92 -26.42 -19.87
C LYS A 252 -4.39 -26.41 -20.01
N PRO A 253 -3.67 -25.79 -19.08
CA PRO A 253 -2.21 -25.78 -19.11
C PRO A 253 -1.69 -27.21 -18.99
N GLN A 254 -0.60 -27.51 -19.73
CA GLN A 254 0.03 -28.83 -19.71
C GLN A 254 1.13 -28.94 -18.66
N GLU A 255 1.71 -27.80 -18.27
CA GLU A 255 2.82 -27.72 -17.33
C GLU A 255 2.55 -26.70 -16.23
N ALA A 256 3.08 -26.98 -15.05
CA ALA A 256 3.06 -26.02 -13.95
C ALA A 256 4.02 -24.87 -14.24
N ALA A 257 3.54 -23.64 -14.02
CA ALA A 257 4.35 -22.44 -14.19
C ALA A 257 4.26 -21.53 -12.98
N THR A 258 5.36 -20.87 -12.65
CA THR A 258 5.40 -19.90 -11.55
C THR A 258 6.04 -18.60 -11.99
N PHE A 259 5.36 -17.49 -11.70
CA PHE A 259 5.80 -16.13 -12.04
C PHE A 259 5.98 -15.34 -10.74
N VAL A 260 7.16 -14.74 -10.58
CA VAL A 260 7.40 -13.84 -9.44
C VAL A 260 6.88 -12.45 -9.81
N LEU A 261 5.76 -12.06 -9.21
CA LEU A 261 5.15 -10.75 -9.43
C LEU A 261 5.86 -9.66 -8.62
N VAL A 262 6.26 -9.99 -7.39
CA VAL A 262 7.03 -9.11 -6.51
C VAL A 262 8.16 -9.93 -5.89
N PRO A 263 9.42 -9.63 -6.19
CA PRO A 263 10.55 -10.30 -5.56
C PRO A 263 10.68 -9.87 -4.10
N GLY A 264 10.75 -10.84 -3.20
CA GLY A 264 10.97 -10.60 -1.78
C GLY A 264 12.42 -10.29 -1.45
N LYS A 265 12.61 -9.57 -0.33
CA LYS A 265 13.94 -9.21 0.20
C LYS A 265 14.26 -9.90 1.52
N GLY A 266 13.33 -10.70 2.07
CA GLY A 266 13.49 -11.40 3.33
C GLY A 266 14.34 -12.67 3.24
N GLU A 267 14.24 -13.54 4.24
CA GLU A 267 14.96 -14.82 4.28
C GLU A 267 14.58 -15.73 3.10
N GLN A 268 15.54 -16.56 2.67
CA GLN A 268 15.33 -17.63 1.70
C GLN A 268 14.34 -18.65 2.27
N LEU A 269 13.40 -19.11 1.46
CA LEU A 269 12.43 -20.11 1.89
C LEU A 269 13.04 -21.52 1.94
N ASP A 270 12.57 -22.29 2.91
CA ASP A 270 12.72 -23.73 2.96
C ASP A 270 11.30 -24.33 2.90
N PRO A 271 10.89 -24.98 1.79
CA PRO A 271 9.54 -25.49 1.63
C PRO A 271 9.19 -26.64 2.57
N ARG A 272 10.20 -27.25 3.22
CA ARG A 272 10.01 -28.29 4.25
C ARG A 272 9.60 -27.70 5.59
N LYS A 273 9.86 -26.41 5.81
CA LYS A 273 9.47 -25.69 7.01
C LYS A 273 8.09 -25.06 6.86
N LYS A 274 7.53 -24.61 7.98
CA LYS A 274 6.29 -23.84 7.94
C LYS A 274 6.53 -22.49 7.29
N ILE A 275 5.75 -22.18 6.29
CA ILE A 275 5.72 -20.92 5.58
C ILE A 275 4.45 -20.20 6.01
N LEU A 276 4.60 -18.97 6.49
CA LEU A 276 3.47 -18.07 6.71
C LEU A 276 3.12 -17.39 5.39
N ALA A 277 1.92 -17.65 4.89
CA ALA A 277 1.48 -17.11 3.61
C ALA A 277 0.02 -16.64 3.64
N GLN A 278 -0.30 -15.71 2.76
CA GLN A 278 -1.67 -15.46 2.33
C GLN A 278 -1.81 -15.88 0.87
N TYR A 279 -2.92 -16.50 0.51
CA TYR A 279 -3.10 -16.98 -0.86
C TYR A 279 -4.58 -17.06 -1.27
N GLY A 280 -4.78 -16.97 -2.56
CA GLY A 280 -6.05 -17.26 -3.23
C GLY A 280 -5.85 -18.33 -4.29
N VAL A 281 -6.84 -19.21 -4.43
CA VAL A 281 -6.89 -20.30 -5.39
C VAL A 281 -8.16 -20.18 -6.19
N TRP A 282 -8.04 -20.16 -7.52
CA TRP A 282 -9.18 -20.14 -8.43
C TRP A 282 -9.06 -21.25 -9.46
N GLU A 283 -10.20 -21.76 -9.91
CA GLU A 283 -10.29 -22.65 -11.06
C GLU A 283 -10.10 -21.82 -12.35
N LEU A 284 -9.27 -22.29 -13.26
CA LEU A 284 -8.97 -21.54 -14.47
C LEU A 284 -10.15 -21.52 -15.46
N ASP A 285 -10.94 -22.59 -15.52
CA ASP A 285 -12.05 -22.75 -16.44
C ASP A 285 -13.30 -21.97 -16.03
N SER A 286 -13.60 -21.96 -14.76
CA SER A 286 -14.81 -21.36 -14.18
C SER A 286 -14.59 -20.02 -13.50
N GLY A 287 -13.32 -19.66 -13.19
CA GLY A 287 -13.00 -18.54 -12.34
C GLY A 287 -13.48 -18.69 -10.90
N LYS A 288 -13.98 -19.87 -10.53
CA LYS A 288 -14.51 -20.12 -9.20
C LYS A 288 -13.40 -20.06 -8.16
N LYS A 289 -13.58 -19.21 -7.18
CA LYS A 289 -12.67 -19.10 -6.05
C LYS A 289 -12.86 -20.26 -5.08
N ARG A 290 -11.82 -21.09 -4.90
CA ARG A 290 -11.80 -22.20 -3.95
C ARG A 290 -11.35 -21.77 -2.55
N VAL A 291 -10.29 -20.97 -2.49
CA VAL A 291 -9.70 -20.46 -1.25
C VAL A 291 -9.37 -19.00 -1.42
N TYR A 292 -9.49 -18.25 -0.34
CA TYR A 292 -9.07 -16.85 -0.29
C TYR A 292 -8.81 -16.48 1.16
N THR A 293 -7.56 -16.26 1.52
CA THR A 293 -7.19 -16.03 2.92
C THR A 293 -7.21 -14.56 3.33
N TRP A 294 -7.08 -13.64 2.39
CA TRP A 294 -7.15 -12.22 2.71
C TRP A 294 -8.54 -11.82 3.24
N GLY A 295 -8.55 -11.13 4.35
CA GLY A 295 -9.76 -10.61 4.99
C GLY A 295 -10.40 -11.53 6.03
N ASN A 296 -10.64 -12.80 5.73
CA ASN A 296 -11.38 -13.69 6.65
C ASN A 296 -10.49 -14.65 7.44
N LEU A 297 -9.66 -15.41 6.74
CA LEU A 297 -8.83 -16.45 7.36
C LEU A 297 -7.51 -15.89 7.90
N GLY A 298 -7.06 -14.77 7.34
CA GLY A 298 -5.76 -14.18 7.65
C GLY A 298 -4.58 -15.03 7.17
N PRO A 299 -3.35 -14.63 7.53
CA PRO A 299 -2.15 -15.39 7.19
C PRO A 299 -2.18 -16.81 7.73
N GLN A 300 -1.90 -17.80 6.88
CA GLN A 300 -1.93 -19.22 7.18
C GLN A 300 -0.52 -19.82 7.24
N ASN A 301 -0.31 -20.76 8.16
CA ASN A 301 0.88 -21.61 8.15
C ASN A 301 0.69 -22.76 7.18
N ILE A 302 1.50 -22.81 6.15
CA ILE A 302 1.52 -23.90 5.17
C ILE A 302 2.87 -24.61 5.19
N VAL A 303 2.90 -25.86 4.72
CA VAL A 303 4.14 -26.57 4.39
C VAL A 303 4.15 -26.74 2.89
N GLY A 304 5.12 -26.15 2.20
CA GLY A 304 5.15 -26.11 0.73
C GLY A 304 5.05 -27.48 0.10
N GLU A 305 5.77 -28.47 0.65
CA GLU A 305 5.78 -29.85 0.13
C GLU A 305 4.42 -30.58 0.27
N SER A 306 3.60 -30.23 1.26
CA SER A 306 2.31 -30.92 1.48
C SER A 306 1.11 -30.11 1.00
N THR A 307 1.18 -28.78 1.06
CA THR A 307 0.05 -27.91 0.69
C THR A 307 0.03 -27.59 -0.79
N PHE A 308 1.22 -27.38 -1.37
CA PHE A 308 1.41 -27.04 -2.78
C PHE A 308 2.57 -27.88 -3.35
N GLN A 309 2.37 -29.19 -3.41
CA GLN A 309 3.43 -30.16 -3.81
C GLN A 309 4.02 -29.83 -5.18
N SER A 310 3.19 -29.48 -6.16
CA SER A 310 3.61 -29.09 -7.51
C SER A 310 4.44 -27.79 -7.55
N LEU A 311 4.41 -26.99 -6.49
CA LEU A 311 5.16 -25.72 -6.40
C LEU A 311 6.36 -25.81 -5.46
N SER A 312 6.60 -26.94 -4.79
CA SER A 312 7.60 -27.04 -3.72
C SER A 312 9.02 -26.67 -4.19
N GLN A 313 9.39 -27.08 -5.40
CA GLN A 313 10.70 -26.75 -5.98
C GLN A 313 10.86 -25.25 -6.28
N GLN A 314 9.81 -24.63 -6.83
CA GLN A 314 9.80 -23.21 -7.15
C GLN A 314 9.82 -22.36 -5.86
N LEU A 315 9.22 -22.83 -4.78
CA LEU A 315 9.25 -22.14 -3.49
C LEU A 315 10.68 -22.01 -2.93
N THR A 316 11.59 -22.93 -3.22
CA THR A 316 12.99 -22.84 -2.75
C THR A 316 13.75 -21.63 -3.32
N ALA A 317 13.38 -21.16 -4.50
CA ALA A 317 14.00 -20.01 -5.13
C ALA A 317 13.48 -18.66 -4.58
N LEU A 318 12.45 -18.68 -3.77
CA LEU A 318 11.78 -17.48 -3.26
C LEU A 318 12.37 -17.01 -1.93
N ARG A 319 12.08 -15.74 -1.64
CA ARG A 319 12.37 -15.10 -0.36
C ARG A 319 11.08 -14.65 0.30
N ALA A 320 11.08 -14.53 1.61
CA ALA A 320 9.98 -13.92 2.34
C ALA A 320 9.69 -12.49 1.82
N ASN A 321 8.43 -12.10 1.89
CA ASN A 321 7.84 -10.91 1.30
C ASN A 321 7.80 -10.91 -0.25
N SER A 322 7.79 -12.10 -0.88
CA SER A 322 7.50 -12.28 -2.30
C SER A 322 6.00 -12.41 -2.55
N ARG A 323 5.55 -11.93 -3.72
CA ARG A 323 4.26 -12.33 -4.31
C ARG A 323 4.51 -13.13 -5.57
N ILE A 324 3.85 -14.27 -5.68
CA ILE A 324 3.91 -15.12 -6.86
C ILE A 324 2.52 -15.36 -7.44
N LEU A 325 2.49 -15.67 -8.71
CA LEU A 325 1.38 -16.30 -9.40
C LEU A 325 1.84 -17.65 -9.90
N ALA A 326 1.06 -18.69 -9.63
CA ALA A 326 1.36 -20.04 -10.09
C ALA A 326 0.16 -20.63 -10.84
N ILE A 327 0.46 -21.31 -11.93
CA ILE A 327 -0.49 -22.09 -12.72
C ILE A 327 -0.23 -23.55 -12.42
N ILE A 328 -1.25 -24.31 -12.10
CA ILE A 328 -1.17 -25.73 -11.77
C ILE A 328 -2.11 -26.51 -12.69
N PRO A 329 -1.59 -27.41 -13.54
CA PRO A 329 -2.41 -28.26 -14.39
C PRO A 329 -3.36 -29.15 -13.58
N ALA A 330 -4.43 -29.60 -14.21
CA ALA A 330 -5.47 -30.38 -13.56
C ALA A 330 -4.94 -31.72 -12.99
N ASP A 331 -4.01 -32.35 -13.65
CA ASP A 331 -3.36 -33.62 -13.24
C ASP A 331 -2.44 -33.47 -12.02
N GLN A 332 -2.02 -32.22 -11.72
CA GLN A 332 -1.18 -31.87 -10.57
C GLN A 332 -1.96 -31.09 -9.50
N ALA A 333 -3.23 -30.81 -9.76
CA ALA A 333 -4.11 -30.08 -8.87
C ALA A 333 -4.94 -31.04 -8.02
N THR A 334 -5.46 -30.55 -6.89
CA THR A 334 -6.49 -31.28 -6.14
C THR A 334 -7.85 -30.99 -6.78
N GLY A 335 -8.46 -31.99 -7.40
CA GLY A 335 -9.72 -31.92 -8.15
C GLY A 335 -9.50 -31.95 -9.67
N ASP A 336 -10.57 -31.75 -10.45
CA ASP A 336 -10.61 -32.01 -11.89
C ASP A 336 -10.27 -30.78 -12.76
N SER A 337 -10.05 -29.63 -12.13
CA SER A 337 -9.79 -28.35 -12.84
C SER A 337 -8.36 -27.87 -12.61
N ALA A 338 -7.75 -27.32 -13.64
CA ALA A 338 -6.51 -26.57 -13.49
C ALA A 338 -6.73 -25.34 -12.61
N LEU A 339 -5.70 -24.98 -11.84
CA LEU A 339 -5.78 -23.93 -10.84
C LEU A 339 -4.82 -22.78 -11.13
N VAL A 340 -5.23 -21.59 -10.74
CA VAL A 340 -4.31 -20.46 -10.56
C VAL A 340 -4.24 -20.08 -9.10
N VAL A 341 -3.03 -19.87 -8.62
CA VAL A 341 -2.73 -19.47 -7.23
C VAL A 341 -2.00 -18.15 -7.24
N VAL A 342 -2.52 -17.18 -6.50
CA VAL A 342 -1.73 -16.00 -6.13
C VAL A 342 -1.35 -16.16 -4.67
N MET A 343 -0.08 -16.01 -4.33
CA MET A 343 0.42 -16.21 -2.98
C MET A 343 1.37 -15.11 -2.56
N ASP A 344 1.13 -14.55 -1.38
CA ASP A 344 2.05 -13.70 -0.63
C ASP A 344 2.80 -14.56 0.38
N VAL A 345 4.06 -14.74 0.17
CA VAL A 345 4.93 -15.43 1.14
C VAL A 345 5.42 -14.40 2.15
N LEU A 346 4.96 -14.49 3.39
CA LEU A 346 5.20 -13.47 4.41
C LEU A 346 6.41 -13.77 5.30
N ALA A 347 6.63 -15.04 5.65
CA ALA A 347 7.74 -15.49 6.49
C ALA A 347 7.99 -16.99 6.32
N CYS A 348 9.17 -17.44 6.72
CA CYS A 348 9.50 -18.85 6.91
C CYS A 348 9.79 -19.12 8.39
N ALA A 349 9.35 -20.24 8.93
CA ALA A 349 9.74 -20.64 10.28
C ALA A 349 11.25 -20.92 10.31
N LYS A 350 11.90 -20.41 11.36
CA LYS A 350 13.33 -20.66 11.62
C LYS A 350 13.58 -22.06 12.15
#